data_a9640a62b4a3167a460a4578866d28bc
#
_entry.id   a9640a62b4a3167a460a4578866d28bc
#
_cell.length_a   1.000
_cell.length_b   1.000
_cell.length_c   1.000
_cell.angle_alpha   90.00
_cell.angle_beta   90.00
_cell.angle_gamma   90.00
#
_symmetry.space_group_name_H-M   'P 1'
#
loop_
_entity.id
_entity.type
_entity.pdbx_description
1 polymer ?
#
loop_
_entity_poly.entity_id
_entity_poly.type
_entity_poly.pdbx_seq_one_letter_code
_entity_poly.pdbx_strand_id
1 'polypeptide(L)'
;GLEATVSCLAALHNAEKTGLGQHIDVSLAATMIAVNERAHAELAGMDDRDDEPFALSAPDSPYIKLSNGDIAVIAASPILGVVFTRYARMMRRLDLLENPLFTSAKLRRKNFKKLMKEVNDWASTFRSIEDLEAQVGEVGLAVGKLNSMKDFAEGEWGSHWGAIRDIEDGEGGVIKIPGLPWKFSKTNCKPGSHIATRGMDNKSILKNLGYSDKEIKGFYNNDVIAEGKF
;
A
#
# COMPACT_ATOMS: atom_id res chain seq x y z
N GLY A 1 -1.69 -10.20 -7.21
CA GLY A 1 -1.46 -11.18 -8.31
C GLY A 1 -0.07 -11.03 -8.92
N LEU A 2 0.30 -9.87 -9.46
CA LEU A 2 1.59 -9.67 -10.16
C LEU A 2 2.79 -9.97 -9.25
N GLU A 3 2.82 -9.45 -8.04
CA GLU A 3 3.91 -9.68 -7.08
C GLU A 3 4.05 -11.16 -6.70
N ALA A 4 2.92 -11.86 -6.53
CA ALA A 4 2.94 -13.30 -6.31
C ALA A 4 3.51 -14.04 -7.52
N THR A 5 3.15 -13.66 -8.73
CA THR A 5 3.69 -14.27 -9.96
C THR A 5 5.19 -14.06 -10.08
N VAL A 6 5.68 -12.82 -9.89
CA VAL A 6 7.11 -12.49 -9.97
C VAL A 6 7.89 -13.29 -8.92
N SER A 7 7.43 -13.32 -7.68
CA SER A 7 8.11 -14.05 -6.60
C SER A 7 8.10 -15.56 -6.82
N CYS A 8 7.01 -16.12 -7.35
CA CYS A 8 6.96 -17.55 -7.74
C CYS A 8 7.94 -17.88 -8.86
N LEU A 9 8.03 -17.05 -9.91
CA LEU A 9 8.99 -17.25 -11.00
C LEU A 9 10.44 -17.15 -10.50
N ALA A 10 10.74 -16.22 -9.60
CA ALA A 10 12.06 -16.09 -8.99
C ALA A 10 12.41 -17.34 -8.16
N ALA A 11 11.46 -17.85 -7.35
CA ALA A 11 11.67 -19.04 -6.57
C ALA A 11 11.82 -20.29 -7.44
N LEU A 12 11.05 -20.40 -8.52
CA LEU A 12 11.17 -21.51 -9.48
C LEU A 12 12.55 -21.50 -10.16
N HIS A 13 12.98 -20.36 -10.65
CA HIS A 13 14.31 -20.21 -11.25
C HIS A 13 15.45 -20.57 -10.27
N ASN A 14 15.30 -20.18 -9.00
CA ASN A 14 16.25 -20.58 -7.96
C ASN A 14 16.20 -22.10 -7.73
N ALA A 15 15.01 -22.71 -7.69
CA ALA A 15 14.86 -24.14 -7.49
C ALA A 15 15.43 -24.96 -8.65
N GLU A 16 15.28 -24.51 -9.90
CA GLU A 16 15.89 -25.13 -11.08
C GLU A 16 17.42 -25.15 -11.01
N LYS A 17 18.01 -24.08 -10.47
CA LYS A 17 19.48 -23.97 -10.33
C LYS A 17 20.06 -24.72 -9.14
N THR A 18 19.33 -24.76 -8.04
CA THR A 18 19.84 -25.24 -6.74
C THR A 18 19.23 -26.57 -6.28
N GLY A 19 18.12 -27.01 -6.89
CA GLY A 19 17.30 -28.15 -6.43
C GLY A 19 16.48 -27.84 -5.18
N LEU A 20 16.49 -26.61 -4.66
CA LEU A 20 15.87 -26.25 -3.39
C LEU A 20 14.58 -25.44 -3.58
N GLY A 21 13.45 -26.07 -3.28
CA GLY A 21 12.16 -25.36 -3.16
C GLY A 21 12.06 -24.54 -1.87
N GLN A 22 11.17 -23.55 -1.85
CA GLN A 22 10.98 -22.66 -0.72
C GLN A 22 9.54 -22.18 -0.60
N HIS A 23 9.18 -21.71 0.61
CA HIS A 23 7.93 -21.01 0.87
C HIS A 23 8.09 -19.53 0.56
N ILE A 24 7.02 -18.91 0.06
CA ILE A 24 6.96 -17.49 -0.28
C ILE A 24 5.76 -16.87 0.41
N ASP A 25 5.98 -15.86 1.22
CA ASP A 25 4.94 -15.00 1.76
C ASP A 25 4.84 -13.73 0.93
N VAL A 26 3.62 -13.38 0.48
CA VAL A 26 3.35 -12.14 -0.25
C VAL A 26 2.27 -11.36 0.48
N SER A 27 2.61 -10.18 0.96
CA SER A 27 1.68 -9.31 1.67
C SER A 27 0.97 -8.36 0.72
N LEU A 28 -0.38 -8.30 0.80
CA LEU A 28 -1.17 -7.30 0.08
C LEU A 28 -0.81 -5.87 0.49
N ALA A 29 -0.66 -5.64 1.80
CA ALA A 29 -0.34 -4.32 2.32
C ALA A 29 1.06 -3.86 1.90
N ALA A 30 2.10 -4.72 2.04
CA ALA A 30 3.45 -4.41 1.57
C ALA A 30 3.50 -4.21 0.04
N THR A 31 2.69 -4.98 -0.72
CA THR A 31 2.56 -4.78 -2.16
C THR A 31 2.02 -3.38 -2.49
N MET A 32 0.97 -2.94 -1.80
CA MET A 32 0.39 -1.61 -2.03
C MET A 32 1.36 -0.49 -1.70
N ILE A 33 2.20 -0.65 -0.68
CA ILE A 33 3.27 0.29 -0.36
C ILE A 33 4.34 0.29 -1.47
N ALA A 34 4.79 -0.90 -1.88
CA ALA A 34 5.88 -1.05 -2.86
C ALA A 34 5.52 -0.52 -4.26
N VAL A 35 4.25 -0.61 -4.66
CA VAL A 35 3.79 -0.10 -5.98
C VAL A 35 3.30 1.34 -5.94
N ASN A 36 3.26 1.96 -4.76
CA ASN A 36 2.88 3.36 -4.63
C ASN A 36 4.08 4.25 -4.94
N GLU A 37 4.09 4.83 -6.13
CA GLU A 37 5.15 5.73 -6.58
C GLU A 37 5.35 6.98 -5.71
N ARG A 38 4.36 7.32 -4.88
CA ARG A 38 4.40 8.47 -3.97
C ARG A 38 4.80 8.12 -2.54
N ALA A 39 4.96 6.84 -2.22
CA ALA A 39 5.24 6.40 -0.86
C ALA A 39 6.50 7.08 -0.29
N HIS A 40 7.54 7.25 -1.09
CA HIS A 40 8.77 7.91 -0.65
C HIS A 40 8.57 9.40 -0.34
N ALA A 41 7.77 10.12 -1.13
CA ALA A 41 7.51 11.54 -0.91
C ALA A 41 6.69 11.75 0.38
N GLU A 42 5.68 10.91 0.61
CA GLU A 42 4.89 10.94 1.84
C GLU A 42 5.73 10.59 3.07
N LEU A 43 6.58 9.55 2.98
CA LEU A 43 7.49 9.15 4.06
C LEU A 43 8.57 10.19 4.37
N ALA A 44 9.01 10.94 3.37
CA ALA A 44 9.97 12.03 3.53
C ALA A 44 9.32 13.35 3.99
N GLY A 45 7.99 13.40 4.13
CA GLY A 45 7.27 14.62 4.48
C GLY A 45 7.28 15.69 3.38
N MET A 46 7.49 15.27 2.12
CA MET A 46 7.49 16.15 0.95
C MET A 46 6.13 16.25 0.25
N ASP A 47 5.12 15.56 0.74
CA ASP A 47 3.76 15.63 0.22
C ASP A 47 2.94 16.65 1.02
N ASP A 48 2.98 17.90 0.58
CA ASP A 48 2.32 19.06 1.23
C ASP A 48 0.81 19.15 0.94
N ARG A 49 0.19 18.07 0.46
CA ARG A 49 -1.22 18.12 0.12
C ARG A 49 -2.07 18.03 1.38
N ASP A 50 -2.73 19.15 1.65
CA ASP A 50 -3.78 19.31 2.66
C ASP A 50 -5.13 18.73 2.16
N ASP A 51 -5.07 17.87 1.14
CA ASP A 51 -6.26 17.34 0.49
C ASP A 51 -6.97 16.34 1.40
N GLU A 52 -8.25 16.55 1.58
CA GLU A 52 -9.17 15.50 2.04
C GLU A 52 -8.86 14.21 1.27
N PRO A 53 -8.94 13.02 1.87
CA PRO A 53 -8.64 11.75 1.21
C PRO A 53 -9.43 11.61 -0.08
N PHE A 54 -8.81 12.01 -1.20
CA PHE A 54 -9.43 12.17 -2.51
C PHE A 54 -10.04 10.87 -3.05
N ALA A 55 -9.43 9.75 -2.73
CA ALA A 55 -9.72 8.51 -3.42
C ALA A 55 -10.98 7.78 -2.94
N LEU A 56 -11.59 8.22 -1.86
CA LEU A 56 -12.56 7.39 -1.16
C LEU A 56 -14.01 7.83 -1.36
N SER A 57 -14.24 8.77 -2.26
CA SER A 57 -15.58 9.16 -2.66
C SER A 57 -16.23 8.19 -3.66
N ALA A 58 -15.57 7.10 -4.02
CA ALA A 58 -16.15 6.09 -4.90
C ALA A 58 -17.36 5.42 -4.23
N PRO A 59 -18.49 5.32 -4.94
CA PRO A 59 -19.69 4.68 -4.42
C PRO A 59 -19.49 3.24 -3.94
N ASP A 60 -18.42 2.59 -4.37
CA ASP A 60 -18.12 1.21 -4.09
C ASP A 60 -17.22 1.02 -2.85
N SER A 61 -16.65 2.10 -2.30
CA SER A 61 -15.79 2.05 -1.10
C SER A 61 -16.12 3.22 -0.17
N PRO A 62 -17.21 3.12 0.58
CA PRO A 62 -17.65 4.18 1.47
C PRO A 62 -16.67 4.33 2.65
N TYR A 63 -16.13 5.51 2.81
CA TYR A 63 -15.45 5.87 4.05
C TYR A 63 -16.44 6.48 5.06
N ILE A 64 -16.14 6.30 6.31
CA ILE A 64 -16.93 6.77 7.45
C ILE A 64 -16.02 7.47 8.44
N LYS A 65 -16.57 8.42 9.18
CA LYS A 65 -15.85 9.17 10.19
C LYS A 65 -16.41 8.87 11.58
N LEU A 66 -15.53 8.51 12.50
CA LEU A 66 -15.85 8.25 13.90
C LEU A 66 -15.89 9.56 14.69
N SER A 67 -16.45 9.51 15.92
CA SER A 67 -16.56 10.69 16.80
C SER A 67 -15.19 11.24 17.26
N ASN A 68 -14.16 10.40 17.31
CA ASN A 68 -12.77 10.80 17.63
C ASN A 68 -12.02 11.40 16.44
N GLY A 69 -12.66 11.47 15.25
CA GLY A 69 -12.05 11.98 14.02
C GLY A 69 -11.40 10.94 13.14
N ASP A 70 -11.24 9.70 13.61
CA ASP A 70 -10.71 8.61 12.79
C ASP A 70 -11.57 8.37 11.56
N ILE A 71 -10.91 8.05 10.45
CA ILE A 71 -11.57 7.65 9.21
C ILE A 71 -11.42 6.14 9.05
N ALA A 72 -12.51 5.46 8.68
CA ALA A 72 -12.50 4.03 8.42
C ALA A 72 -13.21 3.69 7.11
N VAL A 73 -12.90 2.52 6.57
CA VAL A 73 -13.51 1.99 5.34
C VAL A 73 -14.13 0.63 5.63
N ILE A 74 -15.43 0.49 5.34
CA ILE A 74 -16.11 -0.81 5.37
C ILE A 74 -15.86 -1.49 4.01
N ALA A 75 -15.32 -2.70 4.02
CA ALA A 75 -14.88 -3.43 2.83
C ALA A 75 -16.02 -4.02 1.99
N ALA A 76 -17.16 -3.31 1.90
CA ALA A 76 -18.29 -3.72 1.08
C ALA A 76 -19.21 -2.54 0.79
N SER A 77 -19.72 -2.46 -0.43
CA SER A 77 -20.61 -1.37 -0.85
C SER A 77 -22.06 -1.60 -0.38
N PRO A 78 -22.68 -0.62 0.30
CA PRO A 78 -24.09 -0.71 0.69
C PRO A 78 -25.05 -0.63 -0.51
N ILE A 79 -24.55 -0.41 -1.73
CA ILE A 79 -25.38 -0.42 -2.94
C ILE A 79 -25.86 -1.83 -3.26
N LEU A 80 -25.06 -2.87 -2.99
CA LEU A 80 -25.38 -4.27 -3.25
C LEU A 80 -26.47 -4.77 -2.31
N GLY A 81 -27.47 -5.49 -2.83
CA GLY A 81 -28.68 -5.86 -2.07
C GLY A 81 -28.38 -6.66 -0.80
N VAL A 82 -27.58 -7.72 -0.90
CA VAL A 82 -27.21 -8.56 0.26
C VAL A 82 -26.39 -7.77 1.27
N VAL A 83 -25.48 -6.92 0.80
CA VAL A 83 -24.63 -6.07 1.65
C VAL A 83 -25.48 -5.00 2.32
N PHE A 84 -26.42 -4.39 1.63
CA PHE A 84 -27.33 -3.39 2.21
C PHE A 84 -28.14 -3.96 3.40
N THR A 85 -28.60 -5.20 3.28
CA THR A 85 -29.29 -5.87 4.41
C THR A 85 -28.37 -6.03 5.62
N ARG A 86 -27.08 -6.30 5.42
CA ARG A 86 -26.09 -6.34 6.51
C ARG A 86 -25.88 -4.97 7.13
N TYR A 87 -25.78 -3.91 6.32
CA TYR A 87 -25.69 -2.53 6.80
C TYR A 87 -26.93 -2.15 7.65
N ALA A 88 -28.14 -2.45 7.18
CA ALA A 88 -29.36 -2.17 7.93
C ALA A 88 -29.39 -2.91 9.28
N ARG A 89 -28.90 -4.14 9.33
CA ARG A 89 -28.79 -4.93 10.57
C ARG A 89 -27.77 -4.36 11.55
N MET A 90 -26.53 -4.09 11.07
CA MET A 90 -25.48 -3.56 11.94
C MET A 90 -25.82 -2.19 12.50
N MET A 91 -26.51 -1.35 11.72
CA MET A 91 -27.01 -0.04 12.18
C MET A 91 -28.28 -0.13 13.03
N ARG A 92 -28.90 -1.33 13.14
CA ARG A 92 -30.23 -1.54 13.75
C ARG A 92 -31.32 -0.67 13.12
N ARG A 93 -31.20 -0.43 11.82
CA ARG A 93 -32.08 0.41 11.00
C ARG A 93 -32.76 -0.42 9.91
N LEU A 94 -33.54 -1.43 10.31
CA LEU A 94 -34.30 -2.29 9.38
C LEU A 94 -35.34 -1.50 8.57
N ASP A 95 -35.79 -0.37 9.08
CA ASP A 95 -36.63 0.59 8.36
C ASP A 95 -36.08 1.05 7.03
N LEU A 96 -34.73 1.08 6.89
CA LEU A 96 -34.08 1.45 5.64
C LEU A 96 -34.33 0.44 4.50
N LEU A 97 -34.68 -0.81 4.82
CA LEU A 97 -34.97 -1.82 3.81
C LEU A 97 -36.27 -1.53 3.06
N GLU A 98 -37.21 -0.89 3.73
CA GLU A 98 -38.52 -0.51 3.20
C GLU A 98 -38.57 0.94 2.73
N ASN A 99 -37.49 1.70 2.93
CA ASN A 99 -37.41 3.10 2.54
C ASN A 99 -37.44 3.22 1.00
N PRO A 100 -38.42 3.96 0.42
CA PRO A 100 -38.55 4.11 -1.05
C PRO A 100 -37.29 4.61 -1.77
N LEU A 101 -36.39 5.29 -1.06
CA LEU A 101 -35.14 5.78 -1.61
C LEU A 101 -34.11 4.67 -1.77
N PHE A 102 -34.25 3.51 -1.08
CA PHE A 102 -33.21 2.50 -0.96
C PHE A 102 -33.63 1.08 -1.36
N THR A 103 -34.87 0.87 -1.79
CA THR A 103 -35.45 -0.45 -2.11
C THR A 103 -34.73 -1.22 -3.23
N SER A 104 -34.01 -0.55 -4.10
CA SER A 104 -33.23 -1.20 -5.18
C SER A 104 -31.82 -0.67 -5.25
N ALA A 105 -30.88 -1.44 -5.84
CA ALA A 105 -29.50 -1.02 -6.07
C ALA A 105 -29.43 0.28 -6.91
N LYS A 106 -30.33 0.43 -7.89
CA LYS A 106 -30.44 1.64 -8.72
C LYS A 106 -30.82 2.86 -7.86
N LEU A 107 -31.78 2.70 -6.96
CA LEU A 107 -32.23 3.78 -6.07
C LEU A 107 -31.17 4.11 -5.02
N ARG A 108 -30.49 3.11 -4.44
CA ARG A 108 -29.36 3.34 -3.51
C ARG A 108 -28.24 4.10 -4.19
N ARG A 109 -27.87 3.76 -5.45
CA ARG A 109 -26.86 4.50 -6.20
C ARG A 109 -27.30 5.93 -6.47
N LYS A 110 -28.55 6.16 -6.89
CA LYS A 110 -29.12 7.50 -7.12
C LYS A 110 -29.12 8.36 -5.85
N ASN A 111 -29.43 7.73 -4.70
CA ASN A 111 -29.54 8.40 -3.42
C ASN A 111 -28.32 8.14 -2.50
N PHE A 112 -27.15 7.84 -3.08
CA PHE A 112 -25.97 7.39 -2.33
C PHE A 112 -25.55 8.36 -1.24
N LYS A 113 -25.54 9.66 -1.50
CA LYS A 113 -25.22 10.69 -0.48
C LYS A 113 -26.16 10.62 0.73
N LYS A 114 -27.46 10.36 0.52
CA LYS A 114 -28.44 10.22 1.60
C LYS A 114 -28.19 8.93 2.39
N LEU A 115 -27.91 7.83 1.69
CA LEU A 115 -27.56 6.57 2.31
C LEU A 115 -26.29 6.69 3.16
N MET A 116 -25.24 7.32 2.62
CA MET A 116 -24.00 7.54 3.36
C MET A 116 -24.16 8.49 4.54
N LYS A 117 -25.13 9.41 4.50
CA LYS A 117 -25.47 10.21 5.68
C LYS A 117 -25.96 9.32 6.83
N GLU A 118 -26.89 8.39 6.56
CA GLU A 118 -27.35 7.43 7.57
C GLU A 118 -26.21 6.59 8.16
N VAL A 119 -25.30 6.13 7.27
CA VAL A 119 -24.13 5.34 7.67
C VAL A 119 -23.15 6.16 8.50
N ASN A 120 -22.87 7.41 8.11
CA ASN A 120 -21.98 8.28 8.87
C ASN A 120 -22.58 8.75 10.19
N ASP A 121 -23.87 9.06 10.24
CA ASP A 121 -24.57 9.41 11.49
C ASP A 121 -24.45 8.24 12.50
N TRP A 122 -24.63 7.01 12.05
CA TRP A 122 -24.39 5.82 12.88
C TRP A 122 -22.90 5.66 13.26
N ALA A 123 -21.97 5.77 12.30
CA ALA A 123 -20.54 5.60 12.56
C ALA A 123 -20.00 6.64 13.56
N SER A 124 -20.55 7.86 13.54
CA SER A 124 -20.18 8.93 14.47
C SER A 124 -20.54 8.65 15.93
N THR A 125 -21.30 7.59 16.21
CA THR A 125 -21.59 7.16 17.59
C THR A 125 -20.43 6.38 18.23
N PHE A 126 -19.48 5.88 17.42
CA PHE A 126 -18.33 5.11 17.90
C PHE A 126 -17.15 6.02 18.27
N ARG A 127 -16.45 5.66 19.34
CA ARG A 127 -15.28 6.39 19.84
C ARG A 127 -13.96 5.71 19.48
N SER A 128 -14.00 4.44 19.07
CA SER A 128 -12.83 3.67 18.71
C SER A 128 -13.11 2.80 17.47
N ILE A 129 -12.04 2.43 16.77
CA ILE A 129 -12.14 1.53 15.64
C ILE A 129 -12.48 0.10 16.11
N GLU A 130 -12.04 -0.29 17.28
CA GLU A 130 -12.24 -1.61 17.87
C GLU A 130 -13.73 -1.87 18.14
N ASP A 131 -14.44 -0.87 18.71
CA ASP A 131 -15.89 -0.96 18.96
C ASP A 131 -16.68 -1.07 17.65
N LEU A 132 -16.26 -0.30 16.63
CA LEU A 132 -16.84 -0.36 15.30
C LEU A 132 -16.59 -1.72 14.64
N GLU A 133 -15.35 -2.24 14.72
CA GLU A 133 -14.93 -3.51 14.15
C GLU A 133 -15.72 -4.68 14.74
N ALA A 134 -15.93 -4.69 16.05
CA ALA A 134 -16.74 -5.69 16.72
C ALA A 134 -18.17 -5.73 16.14
N GLN A 135 -18.82 -4.57 16.01
CA GLN A 135 -20.21 -4.50 15.51
C GLN A 135 -20.32 -4.81 14.00
N VAL A 136 -19.35 -4.37 13.20
CA VAL A 136 -19.28 -4.67 11.75
C VAL A 136 -19.03 -6.17 11.55
N GLY A 137 -18.20 -6.78 12.39
CA GLY A 137 -17.89 -8.20 12.40
C GLY A 137 -19.10 -9.09 12.67
N GLU A 138 -20.04 -8.66 13.53
CA GLU A 138 -21.28 -9.41 13.83
C GLU A 138 -22.12 -9.74 12.59
N VAL A 139 -22.06 -8.90 11.57
CA VAL A 139 -22.77 -9.11 10.30
C VAL A 139 -21.88 -9.70 9.19
N GLY A 140 -20.66 -10.12 9.54
CA GLY A 140 -19.71 -10.72 8.61
C GLY A 140 -19.18 -9.72 7.55
N LEU A 141 -19.04 -8.46 7.92
CA LEU A 141 -18.33 -7.45 7.15
C LEU A 141 -16.98 -7.15 7.82
N ALA A 142 -16.04 -6.63 7.03
CA ALA A 142 -14.77 -6.13 7.53
C ALA A 142 -14.72 -4.61 7.46
N VAL A 143 -14.06 -3.99 8.42
CA VAL A 143 -13.77 -2.57 8.45
C VAL A 143 -12.29 -2.38 8.79
N GLY A 144 -11.68 -1.33 8.31
CA GLY A 144 -10.31 -0.97 8.65
C GLY A 144 -10.16 0.53 8.80
N LYS A 145 -9.31 0.94 9.75
CA LYS A 145 -8.90 2.33 9.90
C LYS A 145 -8.06 2.75 8.70
N LEU A 146 -8.30 3.95 8.20
CA LEU A 146 -7.43 4.60 7.24
C LEU A 146 -6.25 5.22 7.99
N ASN A 147 -5.08 4.67 7.80
CA ASN A 147 -3.83 5.17 8.37
C ASN A 147 -3.06 5.96 7.32
N SER A 148 -2.27 6.95 7.76
CA SER A 148 -1.24 7.52 6.91
C SER A 148 -0.19 6.45 6.55
N MET A 149 0.55 6.66 5.47
CA MET A 149 1.65 5.75 5.11
C MET A 149 2.67 5.66 6.24
N LYS A 150 2.95 6.77 6.89
CA LYS A 150 3.88 6.84 8.02
C LYS A 150 3.39 6.04 9.21
N ASP A 151 2.15 6.27 9.67
CA ASP A 151 1.58 5.56 10.82
C ASP A 151 1.51 4.05 10.57
N PHE A 152 1.15 3.65 9.35
CA PHE A 152 1.10 2.25 8.96
C PHE A 152 2.49 1.62 8.92
N ALA A 153 3.48 2.33 8.36
CA ALA A 153 4.84 1.86 8.21
C ALA A 153 5.58 1.73 9.55
N GLU A 154 5.36 2.68 10.45
CA GLU A 154 5.96 2.72 11.79
C GLU A 154 5.16 1.88 12.81
N GLY A 155 3.96 1.42 12.45
CA GLY A 155 3.14 0.54 13.27
C GLY A 155 3.75 -0.85 13.47
N GLU A 156 3.18 -1.62 14.39
CA GLU A 156 3.67 -2.96 14.77
C GLU A 156 3.80 -3.89 13.56
N TRP A 157 2.77 -3.93 12.70
CA TRP A 157 2.81 -4.77 11.52
C TRP A 157 3.87 -4.31 10.51
N GLY A 158 3.95 -3.01 10.22
CA GLY A 158 4.92 -2.44 9.27
C GLY A 158 6.36 -2.73 9.69
N SER A 159 6.63 -2.55 10.98
CA SER A 159 7.93 -2.86 11.59
C SER A 159 8.25 -4.35 11.54
N HIS A 160 7.30 -5.21 11.92
CA HIS A 160 7.49 -6.67 11.88
C HIS A 160 7.69 -7.20 10.46
N TRP A 161 6.95 -6.67 9.49
CA TRP A 161 7.10 -7.05 8.09
C TRP A 161 8.38 -6.51 7.47
N GLY A 162 8.84 -5.35 7.90
CA GLY A 162 9.88 -4.57 7.23
C GLY A 162 9.32 -3.86 5.98
N ALA A 163 8.09 -3.34 6.11
CA ALA A 163 7.37 -2.71 5.02
C ALA A 163 8.02 -1.42 4.54
N ILE A 164 8.76 -0.76 5.43
CA ILE A 164 9.61 0.40 5.16
C ILE A 164 11.01 0.09 5.65
N ARG A 165 12.00 0.62 4.98
CA ARG A 165 13.40 0.48 5.36
C ARG A 165 14.17 1.78 5.11
N ASP A 166 15.22 1.93 5.86
CA ASP A 166 16.15 3.03 5.74
C ASP A 166 17.26 2.66 4.75
N ILE A 167 17.64 3.62 3.91
CA ILE A 167 18.82 3.55 3.03
C ILE A 167 19.62 4.83 3.11
N GLU A 168 20.92 4.74 2.85
CA GLU A 168 21.80 5.90 2.76
C GLU A 168 21.46 6.74 1.53
N ASP A 169 21.39 8.08 1.68
CA ASP A 169 21.10 9.01 0.59
C ASP A 169 22.34 9.38 -0.25
N GLY A 170 23.52 8.91 0.16
CA GLY A 170 24.80 9.22 -0.48
C GLY A 170 25.43 10.56 -0.05
N GLU A 171 24.75 11.33 0.78
CA GLU A 171 25.24 12.62 1.33
C GLU A 171 25.46 12.56 2.86
N GLY A 172 25.36 11.38 3.44
CA GLY A 172 25.52 11.13 4.88
C GLY A 172 24.23 11.20 5.68
N GLY A 173 23.08 11.30 4.99
CA GLY A 173 21.74 11.19 5.55
C GLY A 173 21.12 9.81 5.29
N VAL A 174 19.89 9.66 5.75
CA VAL A 174 19.08 8.44 5.62
C VAL A 174 17.70 8.80 5.09
N ILE A 175 17.23 8.06 4.11
CA ILE A 175 15.86 8.19 3.60
C ILE A 175 15.09 6.88 3.79
N LYS A 176 13.78 7.00 3.88
CA LYS A 176 12.86 5.87 3.98
C LYS A 176 12.31 5.49 2.62
N ILE A 177 12.39 4.20 2.30
CA ILE A 177 11.83 3.65 1.05
C ILE A 177 10.96 2.44 1.36
N PRO A 178 10.04 2.06 0.44
CA PRO A 178 9.32 0.80 0.56
C PRO A 178 10.24 -0.40 0.66
N GLY A 179 9.87 -1.33 1.55
CA GLY A 179 10.51 -2.64 1.67
C GLY A 179 10.02 -3.62 0.59
N LEU A 180 10.43 -4.88 0.71
CA LEU A 180 9.99 -5.92 -0.22
C LEU A 180 8.57 -6.41 0.09
N PRO A 181 7.71 -6.60 -0.93
CA PRO A 181 6.36 -7.11 -0.75
C PRO A 181 6.30 -8.62 -0.51
N TRP A 182 7.42 -9.32 -0.58
CA TRP A 182 7.54 -10.77 -0.37
C TRP A 182 8.65 -11.13 0.59
N LYS A 183 8.52 -12.31 1.18
CA LYS A 183 9.57 -12.95 1.99
C LYS A 183 9.77 -14.38 1.48
N PHE A 184 11.03 -14.76 1.29
CA PHE A 184 11.44 -16.11 0.90
C PHE A 184 12.00 -16.84 2.13
N SER A 185 11.58 -18.09 2.36
CA SER A 185 12.01 -18.85 3.55
C SER A 185 13.46 -19.32 3.50
N LYS A 186 14.09 -19.39 2.32
CA LYS A 186 15.45 -19.90 2.14
C LYS A 186 16.37 -18.93 1.39
N THR A 187 15.83 -18.03 0.58
CA THR A 187 16.61 -17.06 -0.18
C THR A 187 16.60 -15.71 0.53
N ASN A 188 17.78 -15.19 0.85
CA ASN A 188 17.91 -13.87 1.45
C ASN A 188 17.88 -12.80 0.35
N CYS A 189 16.72 -12.19 0.13
CA CYS A 189 16.60 -11.02 -0.74
C CYS A 189 17.00 -9.76 0.03
N LYS A 190 18.12 -9.18 -0.36
CA LYS A 190 18.57 -7.88 0.16
C LYS A 190 18.40 -6.85 -0.96
N PRO A 191 17.46 -5.93 -0.84
CA PRO A 191 17.43 -4.79 -1.75
C PRO A 191 18.66 -3.91 -1.54
N GLY A 192 19.03 -3.08 -2.52
CA GLY A 192 20.17 -2.17 -2.43
C GLY A 192 20.17 -1.32 -1.16
N SER A 193 21.31 -0.92 -0.68
CA SER A 193 21.49 -0.18 0.59
C SER A 193 21.74 1.31 0.41
N HIS A 194 21.89 1.78 -0.82
CA HIS A 194 22.21 3.17 -1.14
C HIS A 194 21.51 3.60 -2.43
N ILE A 195 21.41 4.89 -2.64
CA ILE A 195 20.93 5.47 -3.90
C ILE A 195 22.08 5.51 -4.89
N ALA A 196 21.88 4.90 -6.05
CA ALA A 196 22.86 4.95 -7.13
C ALA A 196 22.82 6.30 -7.84
N THR A 197 23.97 6.99 -7.90
CA THR A 197 24.12 8.17 -8.73
C THR A 197 24.38 7.78 -10.19
N ARG A 198 24.10 8.71 -11.11
CA ARG A 198 24.34 8.46 -12.54
C ARG A 198 25.82 8.15 -12.80
N GLY A 199 26.08 6.98 -13.39
CA GLY A 199 27.43 6.56 -13.75
C GLY A 199 28.25 5.96 -12.62
N MET A 200 27.72 5.82 -11.42
CA MET A 200 28.41 5.27 -10.24
C MET A 200 29.08 3.91 -10.52
N ASP A 201 28.43 3.06 -11.31
CA ASP A 201 28.90 1.72 -11.62
C ASP A 201 29.68 1.61 -12.95
N ASN A 202 29.86 2.72 -13.68
CA ASN A 202 30.52 2.72 -14.99
C ASN A 202 31.84 1.96 -14.97
N LYS A 203 32.72 2.30 -14.03
CA LYS A 203 34.05 1.70 -13.95
C LYS A 203 34.01 0.21 -13.64
N SER A 204 33.17 -0.21 -12.68
CA SER A 204 33.05 -1.60 -12.28
C SER A 204 32.47 -2.47 -13.39
N ILE A 205 31.40 -1.98 -14.05
CA ILE A 205 30.75 -2.69 -15.15
C ILE A 205 31.72 -2.81 -16.36
N LEU A 206 32.37 -1.74 -16.75
CA LEU A 206 33.29 -1.76 -17.90
C LEU A 206 34.52 -2.66 -17.64
N LYS A 207 35.06 -2.66 -16.43
CA LYS A 207 36.11 -3.62 -16.04
C LYS A 207 35.67 -5.08 -16.15
N ASN A 208 34.44 -5.38 -15.66
CA ASN A 208 33.89 -6.72 -15.77
C ASN A 208 33.64 -7.16 -17.22
N LEU A 209 33.42 -6.21 -18.11
CA LEU A 209 33.34 -6.42 -19.57
C LEU A 209 34.71 -6.53 -20.27
N GLY A 210 35.81 -6.36 -19.54
CA GLY A 210 37.18 -6.54 -20.06
C GLY A 210 37.86 -5.27 -20.53
N TYR A 211 37.26 -4.07 -20.34
CA TYR A 211 37.92 -2.82 -20.69
C TYR A 211 39.03 -2.48 -19.71
N SER A 212 40.15 -2.01 -20.24
CA SER A 212 41.28 -1.51 -19.45
C SER A 212 40.99 -0.13 -18.84
N ASP A 213 41.70 0.23 -17.76
CA ASP A 213 41.61 1.56 -17.16
C ASP A 213 41.90 2.70 -18.14
N LYS A 214 42.77 2.44 -19.14
CA LYS A 214 43.11 3.41 -20.20
C LYS A 214 41.92 3.66 -21.13
N GLU A 215 41.23 2.61 -21.55
CA GLU A 215 40.03 2.73 -22.38
C GLU A 215 38.90 3.40 -21.66
N ILE A 216 38.65 3.02 -20.39
CA ILE A 216 37.62 3.64 -19.54
C ILE A 216 37.91 5.14 -19.37
N LYS A 217 39.15 5.52 -19.11
CA LYS A 217 39.55 6.92 -19.05
C LYS A 217 39.33 7.64 -20.39
N GLY A 218 39.56 6.95 -21.50
CA GLY A 218 39.26 7.47 -22.83
C GLY A 218 37.78 7.74 -23.03
N PHE A 219 36.90 6.89 -22.52
CA PHE A 219 35.46 7.09 -22.58
C PHE A 219 35.01 8.34 -21.82
N TYR A 220 35.58 8.59 -20.62
CA TYR A 220 35.32 9.83 -19.88
C TYR A 220 35.85 11.07 -20.63
N ASN A 221 37.07 11.00 -21.17
CA ASN A 221 37.68 12.13 -21.86
C ASN A 221 36.95 12.52 -23.16
N ASN A 222 36.26 11.59 -23.78
CA ASN A 222 35.51 11.78 -25.01
C ASN A 222 34.00 11.93 -24.77
N ASP A 223 33.56 12.17 -23.54
CA ASP A 223 32.15 12.33 -23.14
C ASP A 223 31.22 11.17 -23.53
N VAL A 224 31.79 9.95 -23.72
CA VAL A 224 31.02 8.74 -23.99
C VAL A 224 30.27 8.26 -22.73
N ILE A 225 30.91 8.44 -21.59
CA ILE A 225 30.35 8.16 -20.26
C ILE A 225 30.58 9.34 -19.32
N ALA A 226 29.70 9.51 -18.39
CA ALA A 226 29.81 10.56 -17.36
C ALA A 226 29.38 10.03 -15.98
N GLU A 227 29.91 10.64 -14.94
CA GLU A 227 29.43 10.51 -13.56
C GLU A 227 28.75 11.81 -13.16
N GLY A 228 27.65 11.71 -12.45
CA GLY A 228 26.89 12.87 -11.96
C GLY A 228 26.58 12.74 -10.49
N LYS A 229 26.63 13.87 -9.79
CA LYS A 229 25.93 14.03 -8.51
C LYS A 229 24.46 14.32 -8.81
N PHE A 230 23.56 14.01 -7.85
CA PHE A 230 22.16 14.46 -7.89
C PHE A 230 22.10 15.98 -7.97
#